data_c00c79b039b73527b68f25911f08f02f
#
_entry.id   c00c79b039b73527b68f25911f08f02f
#
_cell.length_a   1.000
_cell.length_b   1.000
_cell.length_c   1.000
_cell.angle_alpha   90.00
_cell.angle_beta   90.00
_cell.angle_gamma   90.00
#
_symmetry.space_group_name_H-M   'P 1'
#
loop_
_entity.id
_entity.type
_entity.pdbx_description
1 polymer ?
#
loop_
_entity_poly.entity_id
_entity_poly.type
_entity_poly.pdbx_seq_one_letter_code
_entity_poly.pdbx_strand_id
1 'polypeptide(L)'
;MKAQKTFFVAAVITLFSTAGASDLDAMIKGCADCHGDNGVSQWGDVPTIAGIDSFTHADALFVYRGEDRPCSESKYRQGDTSRPATSMCAIAAELSDDEIEAVAEAFAEMPFVPAKQKFDAALAASGAAIHEEHCDRCHSEGGSNVDDEASILAGQWMPYLEQSFADYASGARDQDKKMQEKMDALSPDDVKALLHYYASQQ
;
A
#
# COMPACT_ATOMS: atom_id res chain seq x y z
N MET A 1 -70.79 19.32 21.74
CA MET A 1 -69.39 19.55 22.19
C MET A 1 -68.52 18.51 21.49
N LYS A 2 -67.75 18.89 20.47
CA LYS A 2 -66.81 18.00 19.75
C LYS A 2 -65.41 18.24 20.30
N ALA A 3 -64.82 17.21 20.89
CA ALA A 3 -63.45 17.27 21.41
C ALA A 3 -62.48 17.10 20.22
N GLN A 4 -61.61 18.09 20.03
CA GLN A 4 -60.59 18.13 18.99
C GLN A 4 -59.30 17.49 19.61
N LYS A 5 -58.90 16.33 19.13
CA LYS A 5 -57.64 15.66 19.54
C LYS A 5 -56.49 16.25 18.73
N THR A 6 -55.65 17.00 19.39
CA THR A 6 -54.39 17.52 18.86
C THR A 6 -53.33 16.41 18.91
N PHE A 7 -52.86 15.92 17.75
CA PHE A 7 -51.71 15.01 17.67
C PHE A 7 -50.42 15.84 17.63
N PHE A 8 -49.60 15.70 18.65
CA PHE A 8 -48.22 16.17 18.63
C PHE A 8 -47.37 15.14 17.93
N VAL A 9 -46.85 15.50 16.75
CA VAL A 9 -45.80 14.73 16.06
C VAL A 9 -44.47 15.20 16.62
N ALA A 10 -43.84 14.35 17.43
CA ALA A 10 -42.47 14.57 17.88
C ALA A 10 -41.52 14.24 16.73
N ALA A 11 -40.88 15.26 16.16
CA ALA A 11 -39.80 15.07 15.21
C ALA A 11 -38.55 14.54 15.95
N VAL A 12 -38.21 13.29 15.72
CA VAL A 12 -36.94 12.71 16.16
C VAL A 12 -35.85 13.22 15.23
N ILE A 13 -35.08 14.20 15.67
CA ILE A 13 -33.87 14.66 14.98
C ILE A 13 -32.77 13.65 15.31
N THR A 14 -32.49 12.73 14.39
CA THR A 14 -31.30 11.89 14.44
C THR A 14 -30.08 12.76 14.16
N LEU A 15 -29.34 13.08 15.19
CA LEU A 15 -28.01 13.66 15.08
C LEU A 15 -27.07 12.59 14.50
N PHE A 16 -26.80 12.65 13.21
CA PHE A 16 -25.69 11.91 12.63
C PHE A 16 -24.39 12.52 13.17
N SER A 17 -23.67 11.75 13.98
CA SER A 17 -22.34 12.12 14.46
C SER A 17 -21.39 12.25 13.28
N THR A 18 -20.80 13.42 13.09
CA THR A 18 -19.74 13.71 12.11
C THR A 18 -18.34 13.29 12.64
N ALA A 19 -18.28 12.36 13.58
CA ALA A 19 -17.03 11.93 14.21
C ALA A 19 -16.07 11.20 13.25
N GLY A 20 -16.56 10.58 12.16
CA GLY A 20 -15.73 9.74 11.30
C GLY A 20 -14.71 10.47 10.40
N ALA A 21 -14.99 11.71 9.97
CA ALA A 21 -14.11 12.38 9.00
C ALA A 21 -12.84 12.96 9.65
N SER A 22 -12.92 13.48 10.88
CA SER A 22 -11.75 14.03 11.58
C SER A 22 -10.75 12.95 12.01
N ASP A 23 -11.23 11.74 12.25
CA ASP A 23 -10.39 10.61 12.66
C ASP A 23 -9.65 10.03 11.45
N LEU A 24 -10.30 9.94 10.28
CA LEU A 24 -9.67 9.48 9.03
C LEU A 24 -8.55 10.44 8.57
N ASP A 25 -8.78 11.75 8.59
CA ASP A 25 -7.77 12.75 8.25
C ASP A 25 -6.52 12.64 9.16
N ALA A 26 -6.73 12.35 10.45
CA ALA A 26 -5.63 12.16 11.40
C ALA A 26 -4.85 10.86 11.09
N MET A 27 -5.52 9.79 10.72
CA MET A 27 -4.88 8.53 10.31
C MET A 27 -4.08 8.69 9.02
N ILE A 28 -4.65 9.31 7.98
CA ILE A 28 -3.97 9.62 6.71
C ILE A 28 -2.71 10.44 6.98
N LYS A 29 -2.79 11.46 7.83
CA LYS A 29 -1.64 12.26 8.23
C LYS A 29 -0.59 11.42 8.97
N GLY A 30 -1.01 10.51 9.84
CA GLY A 30 -0.11 9.57 10.53
C GLY A 30 0.65 8.67 9.56
N CYS A 31 -0.02 8.16 8.53
CA CYS A 31 0.61 7.37 7.46
C CYS A 31 1.60 8.22 6.65
N ALA A 32 1.23 9.46 6.33
CA ALA A 32 2.07 10.40 5.60
C ALA A 32 3.39 10.72 6.32
N ASP A 33 3.43 10.65 7.65
CA ASP A 33 4.65 10.88 8.42
C ASP A 33 5.82 9.93 8.06
N CYS A 34 5.50 8.76 7.47
CA CYS A 34 6.47 7.83 6.91
C CYS A 34 6.39 7.73 5.38
N HIS A 35 5.16 7.67 4.82
CA HIS A 35 4.92 7.41 3.41
C HIS A 35 4.89 8.66 2.52
N GLY A 36 5.13 9.86 3.10
CA GLY A 36 5.11 11.12 2.38
C GLY A 36 3.71 11.70 2.19
N ASP A 37 3.66 12.96 1.78
CA ASP A 37 2.39 13.66 1.58
C ASP A 37 1.53 12.94 0.54
N ASN A 38 0.26 12.77 0.86
CA ASN A 38 -0.70 12.01 0.05
C ASN A 38 -0.25 10.56 -0.25
N GLY A 39 0.60 9.96 0.60
CA GLY A 39 1.10 8.60 0.41
C GLY A 39 2.13 8.45 -0.71
N VAL A 40 2.73 9.56 -1.19
CA VAL A 40 3.77 9.57 -2.22
C VAL A 40 5.14 9.64 -1.54
N SER A 41 5.80 8.50 -1.41
CA SER A 41 7.07 8.40 -0.72
C SER A 41 8.22 9.07 -1.49
N GLN A 42 9.12 9.70 -0.73
CA GLN A 42 10.37 10.26 -1.23
C GLN A 42 11.60 9.49 -0.72
N TRP A 43 11.39 8.37 -0.06
CA TRP A 43 12.43 7.55 0.59
C TRP A 43 12.44 6.14 -0.01
N GLY A 44 13.61 5.72 -0.45
CA GLY A 44 13.77 4.48 -1.20
C GLY A 44 13.37 3.20 -0.45
N ASP A 45 13.44 3.23 0.86
CA ASP A 45 13.09 2.11 1.76
C ASP A 45 11.63 2.11 2.24
N VAL A 46 10.87 3.15 1.87
CA VAL A 46 9.44 3.28 2.22
C VAL A 46 8.62 3.38 0.93
N PRO A 47 7.61 2.54 0.71
CA PRO A 47 6.84 2.55 -0.53
C PRO A 47 5.92 3.76 -0.66
N THR A 48 5.65 4.16 -1.90
CA THR A 48 4.45 4.92 -2.26
C THR A 48 3.24 4.03 -2.06
N ILE A 49 2.24 4.52 -1.32
CA ILE A 49 0.99 3.82 -1.01
C ILE A 49 -0.24 4.46 -1.67
N ALA A 50 -0.09 5.64 -2.27
CA ALA A 50 -1.13 6.27 -3.07
C ALA A 50 -1.44 5.44 -4.32
N GLY A 51 -2.72 5.40 -4.73
CA GLY A 51 -3.17 4.78 -5.97
C GLY A 51 -3.09 3.26 -6.01
N ILE A 52 -2.82 2.60 -4.88
CA ILE A 52 -2.97 1.14 -4.75
C ILE A 52 -4.46 0.86 -4.58
N ASP A 53 -4.99 -0.14 -5.29
CA ASP A 53 -6.40 -0.50 -5.09
C ASP A 53 -6.71 -0.81 -3.62
N SER A 54 -7.95 -0.52 -3.19
CA SER A 54 -8.31 -0.58 -1.78
C SER A 54 -8.23 -1.99 -1.19
N PHE A 55 -8.52 -3.02 -2.00
CA PHE A 55 -8.46 -4.41 -1.54
C PHE A 55 -7.01 -4.81 -1.25
N THR A 56 -6.09 -4.60 -2.20
CA THR A 56 -4.64 -4.88 -2.04
C THR A 56 -4.05 -4.09 -0.88
N HIS A 57 -4.46 -2.83 -0.71
CA HIS A 57 -3.98 -1.99 0.37
C HIS A 57 -4.46 -2.48 1.74
N ALA A 58 -5.76 -2.78 1.88
CA ALA A 58 -6.33 -3.32 3.12
C ALA A 58 -5.71 -4.68 3.46
N ASP A 59 -5.58 -5.59 2.47
CA ASP A 59 -4.93 -6.89 2.65
C ASP A 59 -3.50 -6.74 3.19
N ALA A 60 -2.71 -5.82 2.63
CA ALA A 60 -1.37 -5.54 3.12
C ALA A 60 -1.35 -5.09 4.60
N LEU A 61 -2.33 -4.30 5.04
CA LEU A 61 -2.46 -3.87 6.44
C LEU A 61 -2.90 -5.03 7.34
N PHE A 62 -3.84 -5.88 6.90
CA PHE A 62 -4.23 -7.09 7.63
C PHE A 62 -3.06 -8.05 7.81
N VAL A 63 -2.26 -8.28 6.76
CA VAL A 63 -1.07 -9.14 6.79
C VAL A 63 -0.01 -8.57 7.74
N TYR A 64 0.18 -7.25 7.81
CA TYR A 64 1.05 -6.62 8.82
C TYR A 64 0.50 -6.77 10.24
N ARG A 65 -0.81 -6.62 10.44
CA ARG A 65 -1.45 -6.79 11.74
C ARG A 65 -1.33 -8.24 12.26
N GLY A 66 -1.38 -9.21 11.33
CA GLY A 66 -1.16 -10.64 11.62
C GLY A 66 0.30 -11.02 11.83
N GLU A 67 1.25 -10.10 11.58
CA GLU A 67 2.70 -10.36 11.58
C GLU A 67 3.14 -11.42 10.55
N ASP A 68 2.34 -11.61 9.48
CA ASP A 68 2.62 -12.56 8.38
C ASP A 68 3.61 -12.00 7.35
N ARG A 69 4.20 -10.84 7.64
CA ARG A 69 5.33 -10.23 6.91
C ARG A 69 6.24 -9.49 7.88
N PRO A 70 7.52 -9.23 7.49
CA PRO A 70 8.52 -8.67 8.40
C PRO A 70 8.10 -7.34 9.02
N CYS A 71 8.22 -7.25 10.34
CA CYS A 71 7.93 -6.06 11.15
C CYS A 71 9.18 -5.17 11.31
N SER A 72 9.83 -4.83 10.19
CA SER A 72 11.04 -4.01 10.19
C SER A 72 10.77 -2.63 10.80
N GLU A 73 11.67 -2.18 11.68
CA GLU A 73 11.57 -0.85 12.28
C GLU A 73 11.89 0.24 11.26
N SER A 74 11.12 1.30 11.29
CA SER A 74 11.31 2.53 10.51
C SER A 74 11.17 3.77 11.39
N LYS A 75 11.91 4.81 11.05
CA LYS A 75 11.79 6.13 11.70
C LYS A 75 10.76 6.97 10.97
N TYR A 76 10.09 7.83 11.71
CA TYR A 76 9.28 8.88 11.11
C TYR A 76 10.15 9.81 10.24
N ARG A 77 9.68 10.14 9.05
CA ARG A 77 10.43 10.89 8.04
C ARG A 77 10.05 12.36 8.01
N GLN A 78 8.84 12.68 8.46
CA GLN A 78 8.31 14.04 8.57
C GLN A 78 7.40 14.17 9.80
N GLY A 79 6.79 15.32 10.03
CA GLY A 79 6.04 15.61 11.25
C GLY A 79 6.96 15.63 12.47
N ASP A 80 6.55 14.98 13.57
CA ASP A 80 7.40 14.83 14.75
C ASP A 80 8.37 13.66 14.58
N THR A 81 9.55 13.94 14.07
CA THR A 81 10.63 12.97 13.86
C THR A 81 11.36 12.56 15.13
N SER A 82 11.02 13.15 16.29
CA SER A 82 11.57 12.75 17.59
C SER A 82 10.89 11.52 18.19
N ARG A 83 9.76 11.10 17.63
CA ARG A 83 9.06 9.87 18.04
C ARG A 83 9.98 8.64 17.91
N PRO A 84 9.84 7.64 18.80
CA PRO A 84 10.55 6.36 18.66
C PRO A 84 10.29 5.73 17.29
N ALA A 85 11.25 4.94 16.80
CA ALA A 85 11.03 4.12 15.62
C ALA A 85 9.83 3.17 15.86
N THR A 86 9.11 2.85 14.79
CA THR A 86 7.93 1.97 14.81
C THR A 86 8.00 0.99 13.64
N SER A 87 7.05 0.06 13.54
CA SER A 87 6.91 -0.85 12.42
C SER A 87 5.50 -0.79 11.84
N MET A 88 5.33 -1.27 10.61
CA MET A 88 3.99 -1.39 10.03
C MET A 88 3.10 -2.36 10.82
N CYS A 89 3.68 -3.40 11.44
CA CYS A 89 2.92 -4.30 12.33
C CYS A 89 2.35 -3.54 13.54
N ALA A 90 3.16 -2.71 14.19
CA ALA A 90 2.70 -1.91 15.33
C ALA A 90 1.63 -0.87 14.93
N ILE A 91 1.79 -0.23 13.77
CA ILE A 91 0.80 0.71 13.23
C ILE A 91 -0.51 -0.01 12.90
N ALA A 92 -0.45 -1.14 12.18
CA ALA A 92 -1.64 -1.89 11.77
C ALA A 92 -2.37 -2.54 12.97
N ALA A 93 -1.66 -2.89 14.03
CA ALA A 93 -2.25 -3.45 15.25
C ALA A 93 -3.15 -2.45 16.01
N GLU A 94 -2.96 -1.14 15.81
CA GLU A 94 -3.76 -0.10 16.43
C GLU A 94 -5.04 0.24 15.65
N LEU A 95 -5.20 -0.28 14.41
CA LEU A 95 -6.34 0.00 13.54
C LEU A 95 -7.42 -1.09 13.69
N SER A 96 -8.68 -0.70 13.76
CA SER A 96 -9.83 -1.58 13.58
C SER A 96 -9.98 -1.98 12.10
N ASP A 97 -10.83 -2.98 11.83
CA ASP A 97 -11.13 -3.41 10.45
C ASP A 97 -11.71 -2.26 9.63
N ASP A 98 -12.69 -1.53 10.18
CA ASP A 98 -13.32 -0.38 9.51
C ASP A 98 -12.31 0.75 9.22
N GLU A 99 -11.33 0.98 10.10
CA GLU A 99 -10.28 1.98 9.90
C GLU A 99 -9.27 1.54 8.83
N ILE A 100 -8.92 0.26 8.78
CA ILE A 100 -8.06 -0.30 7.71
C ILE A 100 -8.73 -0.11 6.35
N GLU A 101 -10.02 -0.46 6.23
CA GLU A 101 -10.77 -0.31 4.99
C GLU A 101 -10.88 1.18 4.60
N ALA A 102 -11.21 2.06 5.54
CA ALA A 102 -11.34 3.49 5.28
C ALA A 102 -10.02 4.16 4.83
N VAL A 103 -8.89 3.79 5.46
CA VAL A 103 -7.56 4.28 5.08
C VAL A 103 -7.18 3.75 3.70
N ALA A 104 -7.45 2.47 3.41
CA ALA A 104 -7.17 1.86 2.12
C ALA A 104 -7.97 2.52 0.99
N GLU A 105 -9.26 2.76 1.19
CA GLU A 105 -10.11 3.49 0.24
C GLU A 105 -9.59 4.91 -0.01
N ALA A 106 -9.23 5.63 1.06
CA ALA A 106 -8.75 7.00 0.95
C ALA A 106 -7.44 7.11 0.13
N PHE A 107 -6.49 6.19 0.31
CA PHE A 107 -5.26 6.17 -0.49
C PHE A 107 -5.47 5.66 -1.91
N ALA A 108 -6.45 4.78 -2.14
CA ALA A 108 -6.79 4.31 -3.49
C ALA A 108 -7.30 5.46 -4.39
N GLU A 109 -8.01 6.44 -3.82
CA GLU A 109 -8.47 7.64 -4.54
C GLU A 109 -7.34 8.64 -4.87
N MET A 110 -6.15 8.48 -4.28
CA MET A 110 -5.02 9.36 -4.52
C MET A 110 -4.23 8.88 -5.75
N PRO A 111 -3.69 9.79 -6.58
CA PRO A 111 -2.93 9.36 -7.75
C PRO A 111 -1.59 8.72 -7.34
N PHE A 112 -1.27 7.57 -7.91
CA PHE A 112 0.08 7.02 -7.83
C PHE A 112 1.07 7.94 -8.55
N VAL A 113 2.19 8.25 -7.90
CA VAL A 113 3.27 9.05 -8.49
C VAL A 113 4.53 8.21 -8.52
N PRO A 114 5.04 7.87 -9.71
CA PRO A 114 6.26 7.08 -9.84
C PRO A 114 7.48 7.73 -9.20
N ALA A 115 8.29 6.92 -8.54
CA ALA A 115 9.53 7.36 -7.92
C ALA A 115 10.58 7.75 -8.97
N LYS A 116 11.13 8.95 -8.85
CA LYS A 116 12.22 9.39 -9.71
C LYS A 116 13.55 8.90 -9.17
N GLN A 117 14.10 7.87 -9.82
CA GLN A 117 15.29 7.17 -9.39
C GLN A 117 16.16 6.76 -10.58
N LYS A 118 17.42 6.42 -10.30
CA LYS A 118 18.35 5.96 -11.34
C LYS A 118 18.13 4.48 -11.62
N PHE A 119 18.25 4.11 -12.90
CA PHE A 119 18.21 2.73 -13.34
C PHE A 119 19.24 2.51 -14.47
N ASP A 120 19.57 1.24 -14.72
CA ASP A 120 20.36 0.82 -15.87
C ASP A 120 19.42 0.42 -17.02
N ALA A 121 19.55 1.07 -18.17
CA ALA A 121 18.65 0.85 -19.31
C ALA A 121 18.81 -0.55 -19.94
N ALA A 122 20.01 -1.14 -19.89
CA ALA A 122 20.22 -2.49 -20.43
C ALA A 122 19.57 -3.55 -19.51
N LEU A 123 19.71 -3.38 -18.19
CA LEU A 123 19.02 -4.24 -17.23
C LEU A 123 17.51 -4.05 -17.30
N ALA A 124 17.03 -2.82 -17.46
CA ALA A 124 15.60 -2.55 -17.61
C ALA A 124 15.01 -3.25 -18.85
N ALA A 125 15.72 -3.25 -19.98
CA ALA A 125 15.30 -3.97 -21.18
C ALA A 125 15.23 -5.49 -20.96
N SER A 126 16.20 -6.06 -20.23
CA SER A 126 16.18 -7.49 -19.87
C SER A 126 15.01 -7.78 -18.90
N GLY A 127 14.80 -6.92 -17.90
CA GLY A 127 13.71 -7.04 -16.94
C GLY A 127 12.34 -6.96 -17.57
N ALA A 128 12.15 -6.17 -18.62
CA ALA A 128 10.90 -6.11 -19.38
C ALA A 128 10.53 -7.48 -19.97
N ALA A 129 11.49 -8.19 -20.57
CA ALA A 129 11.25 -9.52 -21.12
C ALA A 129 10.92 -10.55 -20.02
N ILE A 130 11.61 -10.48 -18.87
CA ILE A 130 11.35 -11.36 -17.74
C ILE A 130 9.96 -11.07 -17.14
N HIS A 131 9.57 -9.80 -17.05
CA HIS A 131 8.23 -9.40 -16.59
C HIS A 131 7.15 -9.99 -17.51
N GLU A 132 7.26 -9.81 -18.81
CA GLU A 132 6.31 -10.35 -19.79
C GLU A 132 6.15 -11.87 -19.68
N GLU A 133 7.25 -12.61 -19.45
CA GLU A 133 7.22 -14.08 -19.35
C GLU A 133 6.64 -14.59 -18.04
N HIS A 134 6.96 -13.92 -16.92
CA HIS A 134 6.68 -14.47 -15.58
C HIS A 134 5.65 -13.70 -14.77
N CYS A 135 5.49 -12.40 -14.99
CA CYS A 135 4.76 -11.50 -14.09
C CYS A 135 3.50 -10.88 -14.69
N ASP A 136 3.48 -10.59 -15.98
CA ASP A 136 2.46 -9.79 -16.69
C ASP A 136 1.04 -10.34 -16.53
N ARG A 137 0.90 -11.65 -16.33
CA ARG A 137 -0.42 -12.27 -16.17
C ARG A 137 -1.20 -11.77 -14.93
N CYS A 138 -0.49 -11.38 -13.87
CA CYS A 138 -1.05 -10.95 -12.60
C CYS A 138 -0.65 -9.51 -12.24
N HIS A 139 0.36 -8.97 -12.89
CA HIS A 139 0.85 -7.61 -12.77
C HIS A 139 0.90 -6.97 -14.16
N SER A 140 -0.27 -6.84 -14.80
CA SER A 140 -0.38 -6.39 -16.19
C SER A 140 0.08 -4.95 -16.39
N GLU A 141 0.17 -4.51 -17.64
CA GLU A 141 0.63 -3.18 -18.02
C GLU A 141 2.00 -2.80 -17.43
N GLY A 142 2.90 -3.79 -17.37
CA GLY A 142 4.23 -3.58 -16.79
C GLY A 142 4.23 -3.48 -15.26
N GLY A 143 3.17 -3.94 -14.61
CA GLY A 143 2.96 -3.86 -13.16
C GLY A 143 2.38 -2.54 -12.69
N SER A 144 1.68 -1.82 -13.57
CA SER A 144 1.04 -0.53 -13.25
C SER A 144 -0.48 -0.61 -13.14
N ASN A 145 -1.10 -1.70 -13.59
CA ASN A 145 -2.55 -1.82 -13.61
C ASN A 145 -3.12 -2.05 -12.20
N VAL A 146 -3.91 -1.10 -11.73
CA VAL A 146 -4.55 -1.16 -10.40
C VAL A 146 -5.72 -2.16 -10.35
N ASP A 147 -6.33 -2.48 -11.49
CA ASP A 147 -7.47 -3.40 -11.58
C ASP A 147 -7.05 -4.88 -11.46
N ASP A 148 -5.76 -5.17 -11.39
CA ASP A 148 -5.26 -6.54 -11.20
C ASP A 148 -5.40 -7.05 -9.76
N GLU A 149 -5.87 -6.22 -8.82
CA GLU A 149 -5.89 -6.53 -7.38
C GLU A 149 -4.53 -7.05 -6.88
N ALA A 150 -3.48 -6.44 -7.38
CA ALA A 150 -2.09 -6.78 -7.08
C ALA A 150 -1.26 -5.53 -6.83
N SER A 151 -0.17 -5.67 -6.08
CA SER A 151 0.70 -4.54 -5.75
C SER A 151 1.24 -3.86 -7.01
N ILE A 152 1.20 -2.52 -7.05
CA ILE A 152 1.87 -1.73 -8.09
C ILE A 152 3.39 -1.91 -7.96
N LEU A 153 4.02 -2.37 -9.05
CA LEU A 153 5.46 -2.57 -9.17
C LEU A 153 6.12 -1.44 -9.96
N ALA A 154 5.45 -1.03 -11.05
CA ALA A 154 5.90 0.02 -11.95
C ALA A 154 6.09 1.35 -11.21
N GLY A 155 7.27 1.95 -11.33
CA GLY A 155 7.58 3.23 -10.69
C GLY A 155 7.72 3.19 -9.17
N GLN A 156 7.66 2.03 -8.52
CA GLN A 156 7.91 1.90 -7.09
C GLN A 156 9.41 2.00 -6.80
N TRP A 157 9.77 2.37 -5.57
CA TRP A 157 11.16 2.49 -5.15
C TRP A 157 11.92 1.16 -5.24
N MET A 158 13.05 1.16 -5.94
CA MET A 158 13.89 -0.03 -6.14
C MET A 158 14.36 -0.66 -4.81
N PRO A 159 14.86 0.08 -3.81
CA PRO A 159 15.28 -0.54 -2.54
C PRO A 159 14.12 -1.20 -1.77
N TYR A 160 12.92 -0.62 -1.83
CA TYR A 160 11.73 -1.25 -1.25
C TYR A 160 11.36 -2.54 -1.98
N LEU A 161 11.36 -2.54 -3.32
CA LEU A 161 11.10 -3.75 -4.11
C LEU A 161 12.17 -4.82 -3.86
N GLU A 162 13.45 -4.42 -3.79
CA GLU A 162 14.56 -5.34 -3.49
C GLU A 162 14.34 -6.07 -2.16
N GLN A 163 13.97 -5.32 -1.10
CA GLN A 163 13.63 -5.94 0.19
C GLN A 163 12.41 -6.86 0.07
N SER A 164 11.36 -6.45 -0.65
CA SER A 164 10.17 -7.29 -0.85
C SER A 164 10.48 -8.60 -1.57
N PHE A 165 11.32 -8.57 -2.60
CA PHE A 165 11.81 -9.78 -3.29
C PHE A 165 12.61 -10.67 -2.34
N ALA A 166 13.47 -10.10 -1.51
CA ALA A 166 14.25 -10.84 -0.51
C ALA A 166 13.34 -11.49 0.55
N ASP A 167 12.32 -10.78 1.02
CA ASP A 167 11.36 -11.29 2.00
C ASP A 167 10.58 -12.49 1.44
N TYR A 168 10.14 -12.42 0.19
CA TYR A 168 9.50 -13.55 -0.49
C TYR A 168 10.45 -14.74 -0.70
N ALA A 169 11.64 -14.48 -1.21
CA ALA A 169 12.64 -15.52 -1.49
C ALA A 169 13.10 -16.26 -0.22
N SER A 170 13.12 -15.58 0.92
CA SER A 170 13.48 -16.19 2.23
C SER A 170 12.30 -16.87 2.93
N GLY A 171 11.05 -16.70 2.43
CA GLY A 171 9.84 -17.15 3.11
C GLY A 171 9.47 -16.32 4.34
N ALA A 172 10.10 -15.16 4.53
CA ALA A 172 9.77 -14.23 5.61
C ALA A 172 8.45 -13.46 5.34
N ARG A 173 8.02 -13.40 4.08
CA ARG A 173 6.73 -12.89 3.65
C ARG A 173 5.96 -14.00 2.95
N ASP A 174 4.75 -14.26 3.43
CA ASP A 174 3.87 -15.25 2.82
C ASP A 174 3.31 -14.76 1.48
N GLN A 175 3.01 -15.67 0.58
CA GLN A 175 2.48 -15.39 -0.75
C GLN A 175 1.65 -16.57 -1.26
N ASP A 176 0.76 -16.29 -2.22
CA ASP A 176 0.02 -17.37 -2.85
C ASP A 176 0.93 -18.32 -3.65
N LYS A 177 0.47 -19.53 -3.85
CA LYS A 177 1.24 -20.59 -4.50
C LYS A 177 1.67 -20.21 -5.93
N LYS A 178 0.87 -19.45 -6.68
CA LYS A 178 1.20 -19.09 -8.07
C LYS A 178 2.33 -18.05 -8.10
N MET A 179 2.29 -17.10 -7.16
CA MET A 179 3.37 -16.12 -6.99
C MET A 179 4.66 -16.82 -6.54
N GLN A 180 4.57 -17.76 -5.58
CA GLN A 180 5.72 -18.57 -5.14
C GLN A 180 6.38 -19.31 -6.30
N GLU A 181 5.60 -20.00 -7.16
CA GLU A 181 6.13 -20.72 -8.33
C GLU A 181 6.90 -19.79 -9.28
N LYS A 182 6.46 -18.52 -9.39
CA LYS A 182 7.14 -17.51 -10.23
C LYS A 182 8.41 -17.00 -9.57
N MET A 183 8.36 -16.73 -8.27
CA MET A 183 9.52 -16.30 -7.49
C MET A 183 10.64 -17.36 -7.48
N ASP A 184 10.28 -18.64 -7.32
CA ASP A 184 11.22 -19.77 -7.31
C ASP A 184 11.94 -19.97 -8.67
N ALA A 185 11.35 -19.50 -9.76
CA ALA A 185 11.92 -19.58 -11.09
C ALA A 185 12.97 -18.48 -11.39
N LEU A 186 13.02 -17.41 -10.58
CA LEU A 186 13.90 -16.27 -10.80
C LEU A 186 15.30 -16.50 -10.23
N SER A 187 16.31 -16.20 -11.03
CA SER A 187 17.68 -16.05 -10.53
C SER A 187 17.90 -14.68 -9.88
N PRO A 188 18.97 -14.50 -9.08
CA PRO A 188 19.32 -13.17 -8.56
C PRO A 188 19.56 -12.11 -9.64
N ASP A 189 20.06 -12.51 -10.81
CA ASP A 189 20.25 -11.59 -11.94
C ASP A 189 18.91 -11.20 -12.57
N ASP A 190 17.91 -12.10 -12.61
CA ASP A 190 16.55 -11.79 -13.07
C ASP A 190 15.87 -10.80 -12.13
N VAL A 191 15.96 -11.01 -10.82
CA VAL A 191 15.45 -10.07 -9.82
C VAL A 191 16.08 -8.69 -10.02
N LYS A 192 17.39 -8.63 -10.18
CA LYS A 192 18.09 -7.37 -10.45
C LYS A 192 17.59 -6.68 -11.71
N ALA A 193 17.38 -7.42 -12.80
CA ALA A 193 16.85 -6.88 -14.04
C ALA A 193 15.41 -6.34 -13.87
N LEU A 194 14.54 -7.08 -13.17
CA LEU A 194 13.18 -6.66 -12.84
C LEU A 194 13.15 -5.36 -12.01
N LEU A 195 14.01 -5.23 -11.02
CA LEU A 195 14.14 -4.01 -10.21
C LEU A 195 14.44 -2.78 -11.08
N HIS A 196 15.37 -2.92 -12.04
CA HIS A 196 15.69 -1.84 -12.98
C HIS A 196 14.55 -1.57 -13.98
N TYR A 197 13.82 -2.61 -14.39
CA TYR A 197 12.64 -2.45 -15.22
C TYR A 197 11.55 -1.64 -14.52
N TYR A 198 11.16 -2.03 -13.30
CA TYR A 198 10.13 -1.28 -12.55
C TYR A 198 10.58 0.15 -12.23
N ALA A 199 11.86 0.36 -11.92
CA ALA A 199 12.43 1.68 -11.71
C ALA A 199 12.43 2.55 -12.99
N SER A 200 12.39 1.97 -14.17
CA SER A 200 12.34 2.70 -15.43
C SER A 200 10.96 3.25 -15.79
N GLN A 201 9.91 2.78 -15.12
CA GLN A 201 8.51 3.17 -15.31
C GLN A 201 8.20 4.47 -14.53
N GLN A 202 8.77 5.64 -14.93
CA GLN A 202 8.68 6.91 -14.21
C GLN A 202 8.34 8.11 -15.11
#